data_42810d5cf21cf99038a476e389fad7ff
#
_entry.id   42810d5cf21cf99038a476e389fad7ff
#
_cell.length_a   1.000
_cell.length_b   1.000
_cell.length_c   1.000
_cell.angle_alpha   90.00
_cell.angle_beta   90.00
_cell.angle_gamma   90.00
#
_symmetry.space_group_name_H-M   'P 1'
#
loop_
_entity.id
_entity.type
_entity.pdbx_description
1 polymer ?
#
loop_
_entity_poly.entity_id
_entity_poly.type
_entity_poly.pdbx_seq_one_letter_code
_entity_poly.pdbx_strand_id
1 'polypeptide(L)'
;NDVIGKKRVSDFSPGEVVLGHVVNWLDTAVEKGSWEGDTVFLDKNAAEIPCHIKITPTMKNNEHIGYCGVTTPLKDKLPDEVMPKISFFTKVFKWMVIMRLPFLSATFVPIFAGAAVTSMLGEMVSWSWLGLTLLGGAFLHIGTNTSNDYFDYKSGTDALNYNYSNKGLNGGSRSIQMGLISPRGMLTLSIITFALSAVVGIPLILKSGLPIL
;
A
#
# COMPACT_ATOMS: atom_id res chain seq x y z
N ASN A 1 -10.51 26.13 -5.56
CA ASN A 1 -9.86 25.63 -6.78
C ASN A 1 -8.66 24.69 -6.52
N ASP A 2 -8.25 24.46 -5.27
CA ASP A 2 -7.09 23.60 -4.95
C ASP A 2 -7.43 22.12 -4.92
N VAL A 3 -8.69 21.76 -5.00
CA VAL A 3 -9.22 20.39 -4.92
C VAL A 3 -9.64 19.84 -6.27
N ILE A 4 -10.33 20.66 -7.07
CA ILE A 4 -10.93 20.22 -8.34
C ILE A 4 -9.84 19.77 -9.33
N GLY A 5 -9.94 18.53 -9.80
CA GLY A 5 -8.99 17.90 -10.72
C GLY A 5 -7.64 17.53 -10.11
N LYS A 6 -7.42 17.77 -8.79
CA LYS A 6 -6.14 17.54 -8.09
C LYS A 6 -6.24 16.57 -6.92
N LYS A 7 -7.41 16.47 -6.27
CA LYS A 7 -7.64 15.66 -5.09
C LYS A 7 -8.69 14.60 -5.35
N ARG A 8 -8.55 13.46 -4.71
CA ARG A 8 -9.52 12.36 -4.73
C ARG A 8 -10.23 12.29 -3.39
N VAL A 9 -11.39 11.66 -3.33
CA VAL A 9 -12.12 11.43 -2.06
C VAL A 9 -11.26 10.65 -1.06
N SER A 10 -10.42 9.74 -1.55
CA SER A 10 -9.44 9.02 -0.73
C SER A 10 -8.42 9.90 -0.01
N ASP A 11 -8.15 11.11 -0.50
CA ASP A 11 -7.24 12.06 0.16
C ASP A 11 -7.87 12.69 1.42
N PHE A 12 -9.17 12.54 1.59
CA PHE A 12 -9.96 13.05 2.71
C PHE A 12 -10.51 11.93 3.61
N SER A 13 -10.17 10.68 3.35
CA SER A 13 -10.65 9.53 4.14
C SER A 13 -9.48 8.86 4.85
N PRO A 14 -9.67 8.31 6.06
CA PRO A 14 -8.66 7.48 6.69
C PRO A 14 -8.26 6.32 5.79
N GLY A 15 -6.96 6.09 5.61
CA GLY A 15 -6.46 5.12 4.63
C GLY A 15 -6.97 3.69 4.84
N GLU A 16 -7.18 3.28 6.09
CA GLU A 16 -7.76 1.97 6.42
C GLU A 16 -9.23 1.84 6.01
N VAL A 17 -10.00 2.95 6.07
CA VAL A 17 -11.38 2.99 5.58
C VAL A 17 -11.39 2.87 4.06
N VAL A 18 -10.49 3.60 3.38
CA VAL A 18 -10.34 3.49 1.92
C VAL A 18 -10.04 2.05 1.52
N LEU A 19 -9.07 1.43 2.18
CA LEU A 19 -8.60 0.09 1.86
C LEU A 19 -9.64 -1.00 2.15
N GLY A 20 -10.43 -0.84 3.22
CA GLY A 20 -11.34 -1.89 3.70
C GLY A 20 -12.79 -1.73 3.25
N HIS A 21 -13.23 -0.53 2.90
CA HIS A 21 -14.65 -0.26 2.75
C HIS A 21 -15.05 0.47 1.47
N VAL A 22 -14.25 1.44 0.99
CA VAL A 22 -14.67 2.34 -0.09
C VAL A 22 -15.03 1.57 -1.37
N VAL A 23 -14.26 0.56 -1.76
CA VAL A 23 -14.56 -0.24 -2.97
C VAL A 23 -15.95 -0.89 -2.85
N ASN A 24 -16.25 -1.53 -1.70
CA ASN A 24 -17.55 -2.16 -1.46
C ASN A 24 -18.71 -1.15 -1.45
N TRP A 25 -18.49 0.07 -0.97
CA TRP A 25 -19.52 1.13 -1.02
C TRP A 25 -19.81 1.57 -2.46
N LEU A 26 -18.75 1.70 -3.27
CA LEU A 26 -18.88 2.08 -4.68
C LEU A 26 -19.57 0.98 -5.49
N ASP A 27 -19.21 -0.28 -5.29
CA ASP A 27 -19.84 -1.43 -5.94
C ASP A 27 -21.33 -1.54 -5.55
N THR A 28 -21.62 -1.39 -4.24
CA THR A 28 -23.01 -1.38 -3.75
C THR A 28 -23.83 -0.22 -4.35
N ALA A 29 -23.21 0.95 -4.50
CA ALA A 29 -23.89 2.09 -5.12
C ALA A 29 -24.21 1.83 -6.60
N VAL A 30 -23.35 1.12 -7.33
CA VAL A 30 -23.63 0.71 -8.72
C VAL A 30 -24.76 -0.31 -8.79
N GLU A 31 -24.72 -1.33 -7.93
CA GLU A 31 -25.71 -2.41 -7.91
C GLU A 31 -27.11 -1.95 -7.46
N LYS A 32 -27.19 -1.10 -6.43
CA LYS A 32 -28.44 -0.67 -5.81
C LYS A 32 -28.91 0.72 -6.21
N GLY A 33 -28.14 1.42 -7.07
CA GLY A 33 -28.40 2.80 -7.50
C GLY A 33 -27.93 3.86 -6.51
N SER A 34 -27.65 3.52 -5.25
CA SER A 34 -27.02 4.37 -4.25
C SER A 34 -26.51 3.56 -3.06
N TRP A 35 -25.54 4.13 -2.35
CA TRP A 35 -25.13 3.69 -1.03
C TRP A 35 -25.11 4.89 -0.09
N GLU A 36 -25.54 4.71 1.16
CA GLU A 36 -25.44 5.74 2.19
C GLU A 36 -25.06 5.14 3.53
N GLY A 37 -24.31 5.91 4.33
CA GLY A 37 -23.86 5.50 5.65
C GLY A 37 -23.01 6.54 6.35
N ASP A 38 -22.70 6.27 7.62
CA ASP A 38 -21.86 7.12 8.44
C ASP A 38 -20.39 6.68 8.31
N THR A 39 -19.50 7.67 8.29
CA THR A 39 -18.05 7.46 8.20
C THR A 39 -17.30 8.67 8.75
N VAL A 40 -15.97 8.61 8.71
CA VAL A 40 -15.09 9.70 9.10
C VAL A 40 -14.37 10.24 7.87
N PHE A 41 -14.38 11.58 7.73
CA PHE A 41 -13.51 12.28 6.80
C PHE A 41 -12.41 13.04 7.55
N LEU A 42 -11.34 13.37 6.84
CA LEU A 42 -10.22 14.15 7.37
C LEU A 42 -10.29 15.58 6.84
N ASP A 43 -10.11 16.54 7.73
CA ASP A 43 -9.93 17.93 7.33
C ASP A 43 -8.51 18.18 6.79
N LYS A 44 -8.21 19.43 6.42
CA LYS A 44 -6.87 19.83 5.93
C LYS A 44 -5.73 19.66 6.95
N ASN A 45 -6.06 19.52 8.23
CA ASN A 45 -5.12 19.32 9.34
C ASN A 45 -5.06 17.84 9.77
N ALA A 46 -5.70 16.94 9.01
CA ALA A 46 -5.89 15.53 9.33
C ALA A 46 -6.73 15.28 10.60
N ALA A 47 -7.56 16.25 11.02
CA ALA A 47 -8.51 16.05 12.09
C ALA A 47 -9.73 15.28 11.56
N GLU A 48 -10.23 14.34 12.35
CA GLU A 48 -11.34 13.47 12.01
C GLU A 48 -12.68 14.18 12.18
N ILE A 49 -13.49 14.16 11.12
CA ILE A 49 -14.84 14.75 11.09
C ILE A 49 -15.86 13.64 10.85
N PRO A 50 -16.76 13.37 11.80
CA PRO A 50 -17.85 12.42 11.60
C PRO A 50 -18.82 12.95 10.58
N CYS A 51 -19.15 12.14 9.57
CA CYS A 51 -19.98 12.54 8.45
C CYS A 51 -20.94 11.44 8.05
N HIS A 52 -22.12 11.84 7.56
CA HIS A 52 -23.00 11.00 6.78
C HIS A 52 -22.69 11.22 5.31
N ILE A 53 -22.50 10.17 4.54
CA ILE A 53 -22.24 10.24 3.09
C ILE A 53 -23.29 9.43 2.31
N LYS A 54 -23.76 10.01 1.22
CA LYS A 54 -24.55 9.32 0.18
C LYS A 54 -23.76 9.30 -1.12
N ILE A 55 -23.55 8.12 -1.67
CA ILE A 55 -22.84 7.89 -2.92
C ILE A 55 -23.84 7.42 -3.98
N THR A 56 -23.85 8.07 -5.15
CA THR A 56 -24.66 7.69 -6.30
C THR A 56 -23.78 7.53 -7.52
N PRO A 57 -23.96 6.49 -8.36
CA PRO A 57 -23.27 6.38 -9.62
C PRO A 57 -23.72 7.46 -10.59
N THR A 58 -22.79 8.04 -11.33
CA THR A 58 -23.07 9.02 -12.38
C THR A 58 -23.03 8.33 -13.73
N MET A 59 -24.15 8.40 -14.44
CA MET A 59 -24.31 7.78 -15.77
C MET A 59 -24.35 8.86 -16.86
N LYS A 60 -23.71 8.60 -17.99
CA LYS A 60 -23.82 9.41 -19.21
C LYS A 60 -23.99 8.49 -20.40
N ASN A 61 -25.05 8.72 -21.19
CA ASN A 61 -25.39 7.85 -22.34
C ASN A 61 -25.46 6.36 -21.99
N ASN A 62 -25.98 6.03 -20.81
CA ASN A 62 -26.07 4.68 -20.24
C ASN A 62 -24.70 4.04 -19.89
N GLU A 63 -23.62 4.83 -19.89
CA GLU A 63 -22.29 4.40 -19.49
C GLU A 63 -21.94 4.99 -18.11
N HIS A 64 -21.39 4.17 -17.22
CA HIS A 64 -20.94 4.61 -15.90
C HIS A 64 -19.66 5.44 -16.03
N ILE A 65 -19.73 6.73 -15.69
CA ILE A 65 -18.62 7.69 -15.84
C ILE A 65 -17.98 8.11 -14.51
N GLY A 66 -18.59 7.77 -13.38
CA GLY A 66 -18.05 8.15 -12.06
C GLY A 66 -19.10 8.10 -10.97
N TYR A 67 -18.79 8.75 -9.84
CA TYR A 67 -19.66 8.80 -8.66
C TYR A 67 -19.88 10.23 -8.21
N CYS A 68 -21.07 10.48 -7.68
CA CYS A 68 -21.39 11.70 -6.96
C CYS A 68 -21.51 11.37 -5.47
N GLY A 69 -20.75 12.04 -4.60
CA GLY A 69 -20.81 11.91 -3.16
C GLY A 69 -21.36 13.19 -2.52
N VAL A 70 -22.42 13.05 -1.73
CA VAL A 70 -22.93 14.14 -0.89
C VAL A 70 -22.59 13.83 0.56
N THR A 71 -21.87 14.73 1.23
CA THR A 71 -21.36 14.56 2.58
C THR A 71 -21.96 15.59 3.51
N THR A 72 -22.53 15.15 4.64
CA THR A 72 -23.12 16.01 5.68
C THR A 72 -22.39 15.75 7.00
N PRO A 73 -21.76 16.76 7.62
CA PRO A 73 -21.12 16.60 8.92
C PRO A 73 -22.13 16.26 10.01
N LEU A 74 -21.81 15.32 10.89
CA LEU A 74 -22.60 14.91 12.04
C LEU A 74 -22.04 15.60 13.29
N LYS A 75 -22.70 16.70 13.72
CA LYS A 75 -22.23 17.52 14.85
C LYS A 75 -22.41 16.84 16.22
N ASP A 76 -23.33 15.89 16.29
CA ASP A 76 -23.76 15.26 17.55
C ASP A 76 -23.12 13.88 17.77
N LYS A 77 -22.20 13.46 16.90
CA LYS A 77 -21.52 12.16 16.98
C LYS A 77 -20.01 12.35 17.12
N LEU A 78 -19.37 11.43 17.84
CA LEU A 78 -17.91 11.35 17.91
C LEU A 78 -17.35 10.54 16.73
N PRO A 79 -16.11 10.82 16.26
CA PRO A 79 -15.49 10.04 15.18
C PRO A 79 -15.47 8.53 15.44
N ASP A 80 -15.15 8.12 16.67
CA ASP A 80 -15.10 6.70 17.07
C ASP A 80 -16.45 5.97 16.95
N GLU A 81 -17.57 6.69 17.06
CA GLU A 81 -18.92 6.10 16.97
C GLU A 81 -19.31 5.76 15.52
N VAL A 82 -18.77 6.50 14.57
CA VAL A 82 -19.11 6.38 13.14
C VAL A 82 -17.99 5.75 12.32
N MET A 83 -16.80 5.54 12.92
CA MET A 83 -15.69 4.90 12.26
C MET A 83 -16.04 3.46 11.87
N PRO A 84 -15.97 3.09 10.59
CA PRO A 84 -16.21 1.72 10.16
C PRO A 84 -15.23 0.75 10.83
N LYS A 85 -15.73 -0.42 11.26
CA LYS A 85 -14.89 -1.43 11.91
C LYS A 85 -13.86 -1.99 10.94
N ILE A 86 -12.59 -1.73 11.21
CA ILE A 86 -11.49 -2.26 10.39
C ILE A 86 -11.22 -3.71 10.77
N SER A 87 -11.38 -4.62 9.81
CA SER A 87 -11.16 -6.04 10.02
C SER A 87 -9.68 -6.36 10.23
N PHE A 88 -9.39 -7.49 10.88
CA PHE A 88 -8.01 -8.00 11.00
C PHE A 88 -7.38 -8.22 9.61
N PHE A 89 -8.14 -8.75 8.66
CA PHE A 89 -7.66 -8.95 7.29
C PHE A 89 -7.27 -7.63 6.61
N THR A 90 -8.03 -6.55 6.81
CA THR A 90 -7.69 -5.22 6.30
C THR A 90 -6.35 -4.74 6.87
N LYS A 91 -6.10 -4.99 8.16
CA LYS A 91 -4.82 -4.63 8.81
C LYS A 91 -3.65 -5.42 8.23
N VAL A 92 -3.82 -6.72 8.00
CA VAL A 92 -2.80 -7.56 7.33
C VAL A 92 -2.58 -7.08 5.90
N PHE A 93 -3.65 -6.86 5.15
CA PHE A 93 -3.59 -6.39 3.76
C PHE A 93 -2.91 -5.02 3.65
N LYS A 94 -3.15 -4.11 4.58
CA LYS A 94 -2.43 -2.84 4.70
C LYS A 94 -0.90 -3.06 4.68
N TRP A 95 -0.39 -3.96 5.52
CA TRP A 95 1.04 -4.25 5.57
C TRP A 95 1.56 -4.94 4.30
N MET A 96 0.76 -5.80 3.69
CA MET A 96 1.10 -6.40 2.39
C MET A 96 1.25 -5.33 1.30
N VAL A 97 0.39 -4.31 1.29
CA VAL A 97 0.46 -3.17 0.35
C VAL A 97 1.67 -2.30 0.64
N ILE A 98 1.90 -1.90 1.91
CA ILE A 98 3.04 -1.06 2.32
C ILE A 98 4.37 -1.71 1.94
N MET A 99 4.54 -2.99 2.24
CA MET A 99 5.78 -3.75 2.00
C MET A 99 5.88 -4.30 0.58
N ARG A 100 4.84 -4.13 -0.26
CA ARG A 100 4.74 -4.68 -1.61
C ARG A 100 5.01 -6.19 -1.68
N LEU A 101 4.51 -6.94 -0.70
CA LEU A 101 4.79 -8.39 -0.59
C LEU A 101 4.46 -9.20 -1.85
N PRO A 102 3.39 -8.93 -2.64
CA PRO A 102 3.15 -9.65 -3.89
C PRO A 102 4.31 -9.59 -4.91
N PHE A 103 5.12 -8.53 -4.85
CA PHE A 103 6.26 -8.35 -5.74
C PHE A 103 7.55 -9.07 -5.28
N LEU A 104 7.54 -9.74 -4.11
CA LEU A 104 8.65 -10.58 -3.65
C LEU A 104 9.00 -11.69 -4.65
N SER A 105 8.05 -12.09 -5.48
CA SER A 105 8.30 -13.04 -6.58
C SER A 105 9.45 -12.60 -7.49
N ALA A 106 9.59 -11.30 -7.75
CA ALA A 106 10.69 -10.75 -8.54
C ALA A 106 12.07 -11.01 -7.91
N THR A 107 12.14 -11.11 -6.57
CA THR A 107 13.36 -11.44 -5.84
C THR A 107 13.54 -12.94 -5.67
N PHE A 108 12.46 -13.67 -5.38
CA PHE A 108 12.53 -15.09 -5.06
C PHE A 108 12.77 -15.97 -6.30
N VAL A 109 12.17 -15.63 -7.44
CA VAL A 109 12.33 -16.40 -8.68
C VAL A 109 13.81 -16.54 -9.10
N PRO A 110 14.62 -15.47 -9.18
CA PRO A 110 16.04 -15.62 -9.54
C PRO A 110 16.85 -16.39 -8.46
N ILE A 111 16.52 -16.26 -7.17
CA ILE A 111 17.18 -17.04 -6.11
C ILE A 111 16.87 -18.53 -6.28
N PHE A 112 15.63 -18.91 -6.52
CA PHE A 112 15.28 -20.31 -6.79
C PHE A 112 15.87 -20.82 -8.11
N ALA A 113 15.95 -19.98 -9.13
CA ALA A 113 16.61 -20.33 -10.39
C ALA A 113 18.10 -20.63 -10.16
N GLY A 114 18.80 -19.82 -9.36
CA GLY A 114 20.18 -20.08 -8.97
C GLY A 114 20.33 -21.41 -8.23
N ALA A 115 19.46 -21.69 -7.26
CA ALA A 115 19.46 -22.95 -6.54
C ALA A 115 19.20 -24.16 -7.47
N ALA A 116 18.29 -24.01 -8.45
CA ALA A 116 18.02 -25.05 -9.43
C ALA A 116 19.26 -25.33 -10.32
N VAL A 117 19.96 -24.29 -10.79
CA VAL A 117 21.20 -24.45 -11.55
C VAL A 117 22.27 -25.18 -10.73
N THR A 118 22.44 -24.81 -9.44
CA THR A 118 23.38 -25.50 -8.53
C THR A 118 23.07 -27.01 -8.47
N SER A 119 21.79 -27.37 -8.33
CA SER A 119 21.34 -28.75 -8.30
C SER A 119 21.58 -29.46 -9.63
N MET A 120 21.39 -28.80 -10.77
CA MET A 120 21.65 -29.36 -12.11
C MET A 120 23.14 -29.63 -12.35
N LEU A 121 24.03 -28.89 -11.70
CA LEU A 121 25.49 -29.12 -11.75
C LEU A 121 25.95 -30.27 -10.82
N GLY A 122 25.04 -30.95 -10.17
CA GLY A 122 25.32 -32.07 -9.25
C GLY A 122 25.71 -31.65 -7.83
N GLU A 123 25.61 -30.34 -7.53
CA GLU A 123 25.93 -29.83 -6.21
C GLU A 123 24.71 -29.89 -5.30
N MET A 124 24.94 -30.12 -3.99
CA MET A 124 23.85 -30.15 -3.01
C MET A 124 23.44 -28.74 -2.55
N VAL A 125 22.17 -28.41 -2.77
CA VAL A 125 21.60 -27.16 -2.28
C VAL A 125 21.39 -27.25 -0.77
N SER A 126 22.02 -26.36 -0.02
CA SER A 126 21.79 -26.23 1.41
C SER A 126 20.54 -25.39 1.68
N TRP A 127 19.50 -26.03 2.21
CA TRP A 127 18.22 -25.38 2.51
C TRP A 127 18.35 -24.24 3.53
N SER A 128 19.26 -24.35 4.51
CA SER A 128 19.51 -23.30 5.50
C SER A 128 20.10 -22.05 4.83
N TRP A 129 21.08 -22.19 3.97
CA TRP A 129 21.67 -21.06 3.24
C TRP A 129 20.70 -20.47 2.23
N LEU A 130 19.91 -21.30 1.53
CA LEU A 130 18.85 -20.85 0.66
C LEU A 130 17.79 -20.03 1.44
N GLY A 131 17.34 -20.54 2.59
CA GLY A 131 16.40 -19.83 3.45
C GLY A 131 16.95 -18.48 3.92
N LEU A 132 18.22 -18.43 4.30
CA LEU A 132 18.87 -17.17 4.70
C LEU A 132 18.99 -16.18 3.54
N THR A 133 19.30 -16.68 2.33
CA THR A 133 19.34 -15.85 1.11
C THR A 133 17.96 -15.28 0.78
N LEU A 134 16.90 -16.10 0.86
CA LEU A 134 15.52 -15.65 0.64
C LEU A 134 15.12 -14.58 1.68
N LEU A 135 15.49 -14.78 2.95
CA LEU A 135 15.19 -13.83 4.03
C LEU A 135 15.91 -12.50 3.83
N GLY A 136 17.22 -12.54 3.51
CA GLY A 136 18.01 -11.35 3.22
C GLY A 136 17.47 -10.60 1.98
N GLY A 137 17.15 -11.35 0.92
CA GLY A 137 16.53 -10.83 -0.30
C GLY A 137 15.15 -10.20 -0.03
N ALA A 138 14.34 -10.81 0.84
CA ALA A 138 13.05 -10.24 1.22
C ALA A 138 13.21 -8.90 1.95
N PHE A 139 14.11 -8.81 2.92
CA PHE A 139 14.37 -7.55 3.63
C PHE A 139 14.94 -6.49 2.69
N LEU A 140 15.83 -6.84 1.78
CA LEU A 140 16.39 -5.92 0.79
C LEU A 140 15.29 -5.40 -0.15
N HIS A 141 14.42 -6.28 -0.62
CA HIS A 141 13.27 -5.94 -1.46
C HIS A 141 12.33 -4.94 -0.76
N ILE A 142 11.94 -5.24 0.49
CA ILE A 142 11.06 -4.36 1.27
C ILE A 142 11.74 -3.01 1.50
N GLY A 143 13.02 -3.01 1.90
CA GLY A 143 13.80 -1.79 2.12
C GLY A 143 13.86 -0.91 0.89
N THR A 144 14.15 -1.48 -0.28
CA THR A 144 14.23 -0.78 -1.55
C THR A 144 12.88 -0.17 -1.93
N ASN A 145 11.79 -0.94 -1.85
CA ASN A 145 10.46 -0.46 -2.23
C ASN A 145 9.95 0.65 -1.28
N THR A 146 10.12 0.47 0.04
CA THR A 146 9.71 1.48 1.02
C THR A 146 10.57 2.74 0.96
N SER A 147 11.87 2.61 0.67
CA SER A 147 12.76 3.74 0.39
C SER A 147 12.29 4.52 -0.84
N ASN A 148 12.01 3.82 -1.94
CA ASN A 148 11.50 4.43 -3.16
C ASN A 148 10.20 5.21 -2.90
N ASP A 149 9.21 4.60 -2.24
CA ASP A 149 7.94 5.25 -1.92
C ASP A 149 8.14 6.51 -1.04
N TYR A 150 9.10 6.50 -0.10
CA TYR A 150 9.45 7.68 0.70
C TYR A 150 10.04 8.80 -0.16
N PHE A 151 11.01 8.49 -1.03
CA PHE A 151 11.66 9.50 -1.87
C PHE A 151 10.73 10.03 -2.96
N ASP A 152 9.87 9.20 -3.56
CA ASP A 152 8.85 9.62 -4.52
C ASP A 152 7.84 10.56 -3.87
N TYR A 153 7.43 10.29 -2.63
CA TYR A 153 6.61 11.20 -1.85
C TYR A 153 7.34 12.53 -1.59
N LYS A 154 8.60 12.48 -1.15
CA LYS A 154 9.38 13.67 -0.80
C LYS A 154 9.71 14.55 -2.00
N SER A 155 9.97 13.98 -3.15
CA SER A 155 10.23 14.69 -4.42
C SER A 155 8.97 15.27 -5.06
N GLY A 156 7.77 14.79 -4.65
CA GLY A 156 6.49 15.14 -5.26
C GLY A 156 6.22 14.43 -6.59
N THR A 157 7.05 13.48 -7.00
CA THR A 157 6.88 12.70 -8.24
C THR A 157 5.53 12.00 -8.28
N ASP A 158 5.12 11.42 -7.17
CA ASP A 158 3.81 10.77 -7.04
C ASP A 158 2.64 11.76 -7.18
N ALA A 159 2.80 13.00 -6.74
CA ALA A 159 1.76 14.02 -6.83
C ALA A 159 1.54 14.51 -8.27
N LEU A 160 2.57 14.45 -9.12
CA LEU A 160 2.52 14.85 -10.52
C LEU A 160 1.91 13.77 -11.42
N ASN A 161 1.83 12.53 -10.96
CA ASN A 161 1.28 11.42 -11.74
C ASN A 161 -0.25 11.36 -11.64
N TYR A 162 -0.94 12.22 -12.41
CA TYR A 162 -2.41 12.29 -12.47
C TYR A 162 -3.07 11.07 -13.15
N ASN A 163 -2.33 10.34 -13.99
CA ASN A 163 -2.82 9.20 -14.77
C ASN A 163 -2.71 7.87 -13.99
N TYR A 164 -2.64 7.93 -12.67
CA TYR A 164 -2.63 6.73 -11.86
C TYR A 164 -3.92 5.91 -12.10
N SER A 165 -3.75 4.81 -12.83
CA SER A 165 -4.80 3.80 -12.95
C SER A 165 -4.95 3.09 -11.61
N ASN A 166 -6.20 2.92 -11.12
CA ASN A 166 -6.52 2.13 -9.92
C ASN A 166 -6.06 0.64 -10.01
N LYS A 167 -5.47 0.23 -11.12
CA LYS A 167 -4.96 -1.12 -11.37
C LYS A 167 -3.56 -1.38 -10.76
N GLY A 168 -3.01 -0.44 -9.99
CA GLY A 168 -1.92 -0.70 -9.03
C GLY A 168 -0.55 -1.11 -9.56
N LEU A 169 -0.35 -1.17 -10.89
CA LEU A 169 0.88 -1.70 -11.48
C LEU A 169 1.93 -0.63 -11.82
N ASN A 170 1.53 0.64 -11.92
CA ASN A 170 2.41 1.71 -12.35
C ASN A 170 2.33 2.90 -11.37
N GLY A 171 3.32 3.08 -10.51
CA GLY A 171 3.46 4.32 -9.76
C GLY A 171 3.46 4.22 -8.22
N GLY A 172 4.13 3.21 -7.67
CA GLY A 172 4.32 3.11 -6.22
C GLY A 172 3.11 2.55 -5.46
N SER A 173 3.29 2.26 -4.16
CA SER A 173 2.18 1.80 -3.31
C SER A 173 1.21 2.91 -2.94
N ARG A 174 1.66 4.17 -3.03
CA ARG A 174 0.96 5.38 -2.55
C ARG A 174 0.49 5.29 -1.10
N SER A 175 1.11 4.41 -0.33
CA SER A 175 0.74 4.16 1.05
C SER A 175 0.83 5.40 1.93
N ILE A 176 1.76 6.32 1.64
CA ILE A 176 1.88 7.59 2.35
C ILE A 176 0.74 8.52 1.97
N GLN A 177 0.42 8.66 0.68
CA GLN A 177 -0.65 9.51 0.18
C GLN A 177 -2.03 9.03 0.64
N MET A 178 -2.20 7.72 0.74
CA MET A 178 -3.43 7.11 1.29
C MET A 178 -3.51 7.18 2.83
N GLY A 179 -2.49 7.71 3.52
CA GLY A 179 -2.48 7.79 4.97
C GLY A 179 -2.33 6.43 5.69
N LEU A 180 -1.90 5.38 4.98
CA LEU A 180 -1.69 4.05 5.58
C LEU A 180 -0.47 4.03 6.50
N ILE A 181 0.52 4.85 6.20
CA ILE A 181 1.74 5.01 7.00
C ILE A 181 2.25 6.44 6.89
N SER A 182 2.81 6.99 7.97
CA SER A 182 3.41 8.31 7.94
C SER A 182 4.74 8.31 7.13
N PRO A 183 5.17 9.45 6.55
CA PRO A 183 6.45 9.53 5.86
C PRO A 183 7.63 9.10 6.74
N ARG A 184 7.62 9.51 8.02
CA ARG A 184 8.65 9.07 8.98
C ARG A 184 8.59 7.56 9.24
N GLY A 185 7.39 6.99 9.37
CA GLY A 185 7.19 5.55 9.52
C GLY A 185 7.71 4.76 8.32
N MET A 186 7.45 5.25 7.09
CA MET A 186 7.96 4.63 5.87
C MET A 186 9.49 4.64 5.81
N LEU A 187 10.13 5.77 6.13
CA LEU A 187 11.59 5.87 6.19
C LEU A 187 12.17 4.95 7.27
N THR A 188 11.57 4.92 8.46
CA THR A 188 12.00 4.03 9.55
C THR A 188 11.91 2.56 9.15
N LEU A 189 10.81 2.15 8.52
CA LEU A 189 10.64 0.79 8.00
C LEU A 189 11.74 0.44 6.98
N SER A 190 12.04 1.35 6.07
CA SER A 190 13.12 1.19 5.09
C SER A 190 14.48 0.98 5.76
N ILE A 191 14.84 1.84 6.71
CA ILE A 191 16.12 1.74 7.43
C ILE A 191 16.22 0.41 8.20
N ILE A 192 15.17 0.02 8.91
CA ILE A 192 15.13 -1.24 9.66
C ILE A 192 15.31 -2.43 8.72
N THR A 193 14.59 -2.48 7.60
CA THR A 193 14.66 -3.61 6.68
C THR A 193 16.01 -3.69 5.95
N PHE A 194 16.63 -2.57 5.59
CA PHE A 194 18.02 -2.57 5.09
C PHE A 194 19.01 -3.05 6.14
N ALA A 195 18.88 -2.62 7.40
CA ALA A 195 19.75 -3.07 8.48
C ALA A 195 19.59 -4.58 8.71
N LEU A 196 18.35 -5.10 8.71
CA LEU A 196 18.09 -6.54 8.82
C LEU A 196 18.67 -7.32 7.64
N SER A 197 18.56 -6.80 6.40
CA SER A 197 19.18 -7.42 5.23
C SER A 197 20.70 -7.49 5.38
N ALA A 198 21.33 -6.41 5.85
CA ALA A 198 22.78 -6.39 6.10
C ALA A 198 23.19 -7.42 7.17
N VAL A 199 22.45 -7.51 8.29
CA VAL A 199 22.72 -8.48 9.35
C VAL A 199 22.59 -9.91 8.84
N VAL A 200 21.54 -10.22 8.07
CA VAL A 200 21.34 -11.54 7.45
C VAL A 200 22.41 -11.82 6.37
N GLY A 201 22.92 -10.78 5.71
CA GLY A 201 24.00 -10.89 4.72
C GLY A 201 25.36 -11.26 5.30
N ILE A 202 25.66 -10.89 6.55
CA ILE A 202 26.97 -11.16 7.18
C ILE A 202 27.35 -12.66 7.12
N PRO A 203 26.56 -13.62 7.59
CA PRO A 203 26.93 -15.04 7.51
C PRO A 203 27.06 -15.53 6.05
N LEU A 204 26.28 -14.98 5.12
CA LEU A 204 26.40 -15.30 3.69
C LEU A 204 27.75 -14.86 3.13
N ILE A 205 28.20 -13.65 3.45
CA ILE A 205 29.51 -13.12 3.05
C ILE A 205 30.65 -13.94 3.68
N LEU A 206 30.56 -14.25 4.98
CA LEU A 206 31.58 -15.06 5.67
C LEU A 206 31.69 -16.48 5.08
N LYS A 207 30.60 -17.03 4.58
CA LYS A 207 30.57 -18.37 3.96
C LYS A 207 31.06 -18.37 2.52
N SER A 208 30.63 -17.39 1.72
CA SER A 208 30.85 -17.37 0.25
C SER A 208 31.97 -16.47 -0.21
N GLY A 209 32.50 -15.62 0.70
CA GLY A 209 33.54 -14.63 0.42
C GLY A 209 33.01 -13.38 -0.30
N LEU A 210 33.94 -12.47 -0.61
CA LEU A 210 33.63 -11.16 -1.21
C LEU A 210 32.88 -11.18 -2.55
N PRO A 211 32.98 -12.23 -3.42
CA PRO A 211 32.25 -12.25 -4.69
C PRO A 211 30.71 -12.14 -4.57
N ILE A 212 30.14 -12.23 -3.34
CA ILE A 212 28.69 -12.08 -3.13
C ILE A 212 28.26 -10.61 -2.94
N LEU A 213 29.21 -9.69 -2.79
CA LEU A 213 28.96 -8.25 -2.67
C LEU A 213 28.90 -7.58 -4.05
#